data_49c71274373cb77b639c0885c428dafd
#
_entry.id   49c71274373cb77b639c0885c428dafd
#
_cell.length_a   1.000
_cell.length_b   1.000
_cell.length_c   1.000
_cell.angle_alpha   90.00
_cell.angle_beta   90.00
_cell.angle_gamma   90.00
#
_symmetry.space_group_name_H-M   'P 1'
#
loop_
_entity.id
_entity.type
_entity.pdbx_description
1 polymer ?
#
loop_
_entity_poly.entity_id
_entity_poly.type
_entity_poly.pdbx_seq_one_letter_code
_entity_poly.pdbx_strand_id
1 'polypeptide(L)'
;KPDEEKGYDYTDQPVRGRLCFDTAAPLSSGTGFERVWKDSGKPQLASRKLDHITGEDVLDYGGKLEMDVFTGWYERFDEFVDYCMRDVELLKMVDERNHILEFYMSLQQVCGVSFPSCHNVTRFARGLISRRTDWKPPTLSPHSKAEYEGAYIPPPTPGRYEGVACVDYKGLYPSLILSHNLSWESQVDREYRFDDDVRELPDGTCWRQGEPALLPRIVTEMFELRDEYKRRMRESKTDTE
;
A
#
# COMPACT_ATOMS: atom_id res chain seq x y z
N LYS A 1 17.18 -15.52 14.63
CA LYS A 1 16.42 -14.81 13.59
C LYS A 1 16.22 -13.41 14.12
N PRO A 2 16.62 -12.33 13.39
CA PRO A 2 16.30 -10.97 13.81
C PRO A 2 14.80 -10.77 13.67
N ASP A 3 14.17 -10.18 14.67
CA ASP A 3 12.76 -9.82 14.70
C ASP A 3 12.46 -8.82 13.59
N GLU A 4 11.70 -9.23 12.59
CA GLU A 4 11.29 -8.43 11.43
C GLU A 4 10.19 -7.39 11.73
N GLU A 5 9.91 -7.09 12.99
CA GLU A 5 8.85 -6.15 13.40
C GLU A 5 9.36 -4.90 14.15
N LYS A 6 10.60 -4.50 14.00
CA LYS A 6 10.96 -3.15 14.44
C LYS A 6 10.48 -2.15 13.40
N GLY A 7 9.27 -1.63 13.64
CA GLY A 7 8.80 -0.44 12.96
C GLY A 7 9.87 0.65 13.09
N TYR A 8 10.05 1.41 12.02
CA TYR A 8 11.00 2.52 11.94
C TYR A 8 10.88 3.39 13.18
N ASP A 9 11.89 3.33 14.05
CA ASP A 9 11.94 4.16 15.24
C ASP A 9 12.47 5.55 14.83
N TYR A 10 11.63 6.55 14.99
CA TYR A 10 11.96 7.94 14.67
C TYR A 10 13.11 8.49 15.49
N THR A 11 13.48 7.84 16.59
CA THR A 11 14.63 8.23 17.42
C THR A 11 15.95 7.96 16.71
N ASP A 12 15.98 7.07 15.73
CA ASP A 12 17.17 6.66 14.99
C ASP A 12 17.35 7.43 13.65
N GLN A 13 16.69 8.57 13.48
CA GLN A 13 16.90 9.40 12.28
C GLN A 13 18.34 9.92 12.25
N PRO A 14 19.12 9.63 11.20
CA PRO A 14 20.55 9.99 11.14
C PRO A 14 20.78 11.50 11.11
N VAL A 15 19.75 12.28 10.74
CA VAL A 15 19.82 13.75 10.70
C VAL A 15 18.71 14.35 11.53
N ARG A 16 19.07 15.04 12.63
CA ARG A 16 18.07 15.69 13.50
C ARG A 16 17.26 16.76 12.76
N GLY A 17 15.96 16.76 12.98
CA GLY A 17 15.03 17.72 12.37
C GLY A 17 14.74 17.47 10.89
N ARG A 18 15.17 16.35 10.34
CA ARG A 18 14.86 15.93 8.98
C ARG A 18 14.23 14.54 8.98
N LEU A 19 13.30 14.31 8.05
CA LEU A 19 12.74 13.00 7.82
C LEU A 19 13.63 12.27 6.83
N CYS A 20 14.04 11.05 7.18
CA CYS A 20 14.70 10.15 6.27
C CYS A 20 13.67 9.18 5.69
N PHE A 21 13.72 8.99 4.39
CA PHE A 21 12.82 8.12 3.66
C PHE A 21 13.63 7.12 2.83
N ASP A 22 13.39 5.83 3.07
CA ASP A 22 14.01 4.77 2.29
C ASP A 22 13.25 4.56 0.98
N THR A 23 13.85 4.94 -0.14
CA THR A 23 13.26 4.79 -1.47
C THR A 23 13.17 3.34 -1.96
N ALA A 24 13.83 2.40 -1.30
CA ALA A 24 13.72 0.97 -1.60
C ALA A 24 12.45 0.35 -0.98
N ALA A 25 11.98 0.87 0.15
CA ALA A 25 10.79 0.36 0.82
C ALA A 25 9.51 0.45 -0.06
N PRO A 26 9.22 1.54 -0.78
CA PRO A 26 8.11 1.66 -1.72
C PRO A 26 8.08 0.61 -2.81
N LEU A 27 9.24 0.16 -3.25
CA LEU A 27 9.40 -0.82 -4.32
C LEU A 27 9.24 -2.27 -3.83
N SER A 28 8.92 -2.46 -2.54
CA SER A 28 8.64 -3.77 -1.96
C SER A 28 7.28 -4.30 -2.39
N SER A 29 7.15 -5.63 -2.39
CA SER A 29 5.86 -6.28 -2.63
C SER A 29 4.83 -5.89 -1.56
N GLY A 30 3.58 -5.69 -1.98
CA GLY A 30 2.48 -5.31 -1.08
C GLY A 30 2.40 -3.83 -0.73
N THR A 31 3.26 -2.98 -1.27
CA THR A 31 3.14 -1.52 -1.14
C THR A 31 2.20 -0.95 -2.20
N GLY A 32 1.56 0.19 -1.89
CA GLY A 32 0.72 0.87 -2.88
C GLY A 32 1.51 1.30 -4.13
N PHE A 33 2.78 1.65 -3.96
CA PHE A 33 3.65 2.10 -5.05
C PHE A 33 4.08 0.96 -5.99
N GLU A 34 4.20 -0.27 -5.52
CA GLU A 34 4.47 -1.43 -6.38
C GLU A 34 3.46 -1.53 -7.52
N ARG A 35 2.19 -1.23 -7.22
CA ARG A 35 1.14 -1.22 -8.24
C ARG A 35 1.32 -0.09 -9.26
N VAL A 36 1.67 1.10 -8.80
CA VAL A 36 1.99 2.25 -9.69
C VAL A 36 3.15 1.91 -10.61
N TRP A 37 4.18 1.25 -10.07
CA TRP A 37 5.33 0.78 -10.84
C TRP A 37 4.92 -0.17 -11.96
N LYS A 38 4.12 -1.19 -11.65
CA LYS A 38 3.61 -2.18 -12.62
C LYS A 38 2.70 -1.54 -13.68
N ASP A 39 1.78 -0.68 -13.24
CA ASP A 39 0.83 0.01 -14.12
C ASP A 39 1.52 1.00 -15.07
N SER A 40 2.76 1.42 -14.77
CA SER A 40 3.61 2.24 -15.63
C SER A 40 4.36 1.45 -16.71
N GLY A 41 4.09 0.15 -16.85
CA GLY A 41 4.72 -0.71 -17.84
C GLY A 41 6.19 -1.05 -17.55
N LYS A 42 6.66 -0.81 -16.33
CA LYS A 42 8.04 -1.10 -15.92
C LYS A 42 8.23 -2.57 -15.59
N PRO A 43 9.45 -3.11 -15.77
CA PRO A 43 9.71 -4.51 -15.49
C PRO A 43 9.52 -4.84 -14.01
N GLN A 44 9.20 -6.11 -13.74
CA GLN A 44 9.15 -6.59 -12.38
C GLN A 44 10.57 -6.59 -11.77
N LEU A 45 10.71 -6.02 -10.58
CA LEU A 45 11.99 -5.95 -9.91
C LEU A 45 12.37 -7.31 -9.30
N ALA A 46 13.49 -7.87 -9.75
CA ALA A 46 14.11 -9.05 -9.15
C ALA A 46 14.86 -8.70 -7.86
N SER A 47 15.32 -7.45 -7.74
CA SER A 47 16.04 -6.93 -6.58
C SER A 47 15.70 -5.45 -6.35
N ARG A 48 15.78 -5.02 -5.08
CA ARG A 48 15.60 -3.61 -4.68
C ARG A 48 16.92 -2.87 -4.47
N LYS A 49 18.02 -3.50 -4.81
CA LYS A 49 19.32 -2.85 -4.75
C LYS A 49 19.36 -1.70 -5.76
N LEU A 50 19.94 -0.58 -5.39
CA LEU A 50 20.07 0.60 -6.25
C LEU A 50 20.69 0.26 -7.59
N ASP A 51 21.76 -0.52 -7.58
CA ASP A 51 22.44 -0.99 -8.79
C ASP A 51 21.49 -1.73 -9.76
N HIS A 52 20.67 -2.65 -9.25
CA HIS A 52 19.69 -3.36 -10.07
C HIS A 52 18.60 -2.43 -10.64
N ILE A 53 18.09 -1.50 -9.82
CA ILE A 53 17.04 -0.57 -10.26
C ILE A 53 17.55 0.39 -11.31
N THR A 54 18.83 0.82 -11.22
CA THR A 54 19.43 1.82 -12.11
C THR A 54 20.21 1.20 -13.26
N GLY A 55 20.30 -0.13 -13.30
CA GLY A 55 20.95 -0.87 -14.38
C GLY A 55 20.18 -0.83 -15.71
N GLU A 56 20.82 -1.29 -16.77
CA GLU A 56 20.32 -1.28 -18.14
C GLU A 56 18.97 -1.99 -18.31
N ASP A 57 18.77 -3.09 -17.60
CA ASP A 57 17.55 -3.92 -17.71
C ASP A 57 16.30 -3.26 -17.09
N VAL A 58 16.45 -2.21 -16.26
CA VAL A 58 15.33 -1.60 -15.52
C VAL A 58 15.12 -0.14 -15.90
N LEU A 59 16.02 0.75 -15.48
CA LEU A 59 15.89 2.19 -15.74
C LEU A 59 16.96 2.77 -16.66
N ASP A 60 18.03 2.02 -16.91
CA ASP A 60 19.13 2.42 -17.78
C ASP A 60 19.77 3.77 -17.41
N TYR A 61 20.17 3.90 -16.14
CA TYR A 61 20.87 5.10 -15.64
C TYR A 61 22.37 4.90 -15.52
N GLY A 62 22.91 3.83 -16.11
CA GLY A 62 24.33 3.51 -16.10
C GLY A 62 24.84 2.87 -14.82
N GLY A 63 23.94 2.52 -13.90
CA GLY A 63 24.29 1.80 -12.68
C GLY A 63 25.19 2.56 -11.70
N LYS A 64 25.65 1.84 -10.69
CA LYS A 64 26.57 2.33 -9.66
C LYS A 64 28.03 2.24 -10.13
N LEU A 65 28.88 3.05 -9.52
CA LEU A 65 30.33 2.86 -9.64
C LEU A 65 30.77 1.66 -8.79
N GLU A 66 31.76 0.92 -9.24
CA GLU A 66 32.36 -0.16 -8.43
C GLU A 66 33.39 0.40 -7.45
N MET A 67 33.22 0.11 -6.17
CA MET A 67 34.07 0.56 -5.11
C MET A 67 34.08 -0.45 -3.95
N ASP A 68 35.25 -0.80 -3.44
CA ASP A 68 35.36 -1.40 -2.13
C ASP A 68 35.20 -0.32 -1.06
N VAL A 69 34.02 -0.28 -0.45
CA VAL A 69 33.63 0.74 0.55
C VAL A 69 34.50 0.65 1.81
N PHE A 70 35.00 -0.54 2.16
CA PHE A 70 35.79 -0.75 3.38
C PHE A 70 37.18 -0.19 3.31
N THR A 71 37.79 -0.19 2.13
CA THR A 71 39.17 0.31 1.93
C THR A 71 39.18 1.64 1.18
N GLY A 72 38.23 1.89 0.32
CA GLY A 72 38.17 3.06 -0.55
C GLY A 72 38.23 4.40 0.17
N TRP A 73 37.54 4.52 1.33
CA TRP A 73 37.48 5.78 2.08
C TRP A 73 38.83 6.28 2.60
N TYR A 74 39.87 5.42 2.75
CA TYR A 74 41.19 5.81 3.19
C TYR A 74 42.31 5.56 2.15
N GLU A 75 42.11 4.63 1.23
CA GLU A 75 43.10 4.34 0.18
C GLU A 75 42.89 5.19 -1.09
N ARG A 76 41.59 5.48 -1.44
CA ARG A 76 41.22 6.17 -2.66
C ARG A 76 40.09 7.15 -2.37
N PHE A 77 40.37 8.14 -1.52
CA PHE A 77 39.36 9.04 -0.97
C PHE A 77 38.57 9.81 -2.05
N ASP A 78 39.24 10.33 -3.08
CA ASP A 78 38.55 11.09 -4.14
C ASP A 78 37.58 10.20 -4.93
N GLU A 79 37.98 9.00 -5.29
CA GLU A 79 37.12 8.02 -5.96
C GLU A 79 35.96 7.57 -5.04
N PHE A 80 36.19 7.49 -3.74
CA PHE A 80 35.13 7.21 -2.77
C PHE A 80 34.12 8.33 -2.68
N VAL A 81 34.55 9.59 -2.77
CA VAL A 81 33.65 10.73 -2.84
C VAL A 81 32.80 10.66 -4.12
N ASP A 82 33.41 10.38 -5.27
CA ASP A 82 32.71 10.23 -6.54
C ASP A 82 31.67 9.09 -6.49
N TYR A 83 32.02 7.96 -5.87
CA TYR A 83 31.13 6.85 -5.62
C TYR A 83 29.91 7.29 -4.78
N CYS A 84 30.13 8.00 -3.66
CA CYS A 84 29.05 8.50 -2.81
C CYS A 84 28.16 9.51 -3.53
N MET A 85 28.76 10.40 -4.30
CA MET A 85 28.01 11.39 -5.10
C MET A 85 27.15 10.71 -6.16
N ARG A 86 27.70 9.69 -6.83
CA ARG A 86 26.95 8.90 -7.81
C ARG A 86 25.76 8.18 -7.20
N ASP A 87 25.88 7.59 -6.03
CA ASP A 87 24.76 6.96 -5.31
C ASP A 87 23.64 7.96 -5.01
N VAL A 88 23.97 9.17 -4.59
CA VAL A 88 23.00 10.24 -4.34
C VAL A 88 22.29 10.69 -5.63
N GLU A 89 23.06 10.88 -6.72
CA GLU A 89 22.49 11.23 -8.03
C GLU A 89 21.51 10.18 -8.53
N LEU A 90 21.88 8.89 -8.43
CA LEU A 90 21.01 7.79 -8.83
C LEU A 90 19.71 7.76 -8.03
N LEU A 91 19.76 7.95 -6.70
CA LEU A 91 18.57 8.05 -5.87
C LEU A 91 17.66 9.20 -6.29
N LYS A 92 18.24 10.36 -6.58
CA LYS A 92 17.52 11.53 -7.07
C LYS A 92 16.86 11.26 -8.42
N MET A 93 17.59 10.66 -9.37
CA MET A 93 17.04 10.30 -10.68
C MET A 93 15.90 9.29 -10.58
N VAL A 94 16.01 8.30 -9.69
CA VAL A 94 14.94 7.32 -9.42
C VAL A 94 13.70 8.02 -8.89
N ASP A 95 13.83 8.95 -7.95
CA ASP A 95 12.69 9.68 -7.41
C ASP A 95 12.07 10.63 -8.43
N GLU A 96 12.85 11.47 -9.09
CA GLU A 96 12.38 12.46 -10.08
C GLU A 96 11.62 11.81 -11.25
N ARG A 97 12.07 10.63 -11.70
CA ARG A 97 11.41 9.93 -12.82
C ARG A 97 10.22 9.09 -12.40
N ASN A 98 10.14 8.69 -11.16
CA ASN A 98 9.09 7.80 -10.67
C ASN A 98 8.11 8.46 -9.71
N HIS A 99 8.40 9.70 -9.29
CA HIS A 99 7.55 10.49 -8.39
C HIS A 99 7.20 9.77 -7.08
N ILE A 100 8.18 9.05 -6.50
CA ILE A 100 7.96 8.23 -5.31
C ILE A 100 7.58 9.10 -4.11
N LEU A 101 8.37 10.14 -3.84
CA LEU A 101 8.10 11.05 -2.73
C LEU A 101 6.77 11.78 -2.92
N GLU A 102 6.48 12.26 -4.12
CA GLU A 102 5.23 12.94 -4.46
C GLU A 102 4.01 12.03 -4.23
N PHE A 103 4.10 10.77 -4.64
CA PHE A 103 3.08 9.76 -4.38
C PHE A 103 2.79 9.61 -2.88
N TYR A 104 3.83 9.46 -2.05
CA TYR A 104 3.66 9.30 -0.60
C TYR A 104 3.23 10.58 0.11
N MET A 105 3.64 11.74 -0.38
CA MET A 105 3.12 13.02 0.12
C MET A 105 1.62 13.16 -0.17
N SER A 106 1.18 12.75 -1.35
CA SER A 106 -0.25 12.71 -1.70
C SER A 106 -1.04 11.74 -0.81
N LEU A 107 -0.50 10.55 -0.54
CA LEU A 107 -1.11 9.60 0.40
C LEU A 107 -1.19 10.17 1.82
N GLN A 108 -0.15 10.86 2.28
CA GLN A 108 -0.15 11.53 3.58
C GLN A 108 -1.28 12.55 3.68
N GLN A 109 -1.48 13.35 2.65
CA GLN A 109 -2.54 14.36 2.62
C GLN A 109 -3.93 13.72 2.69
N VAL A 110 -4.17 12.67 1.91
CA VAL A 110 -5.46 11.98 1.84
C VAL A 110 -5.73 11.21 3.13
N CYS A 111 -4.77 10.46 3.63
CA CYS A 111 -4.95 9.53 4.75
C CYS A 111 -4.67 10.15 6.12
N GLY A 112 -3.96 11.28 6.19
CA GLY A 112 -3.64 11.96 7.44
C GLY A 112 -2.69 11.16 8.35
N VAL A 113 -1.81 10.35 7.76
CA VAL A 113 -0.79 9.58 8.47
C VAL A 113 0.55 10.32 8.44
N SER A 114 1.44 10.00 9.37
CA SER A 114 2.80 10.57 9.34
C SER A 114 3.58 10.02 8.14
N PHE A 115 4.41 10.85 7.51
CA PHE A 115 5.14 10.50 6.29
C PHE A 115 5.95 9.19 6.40
N PRO A 116 6.71 8.92 7.45
CA PRO A 116 7.41 7.65 7.58
C PRO A 116 6.51 6.42 7.75
N SER A 117 5.22 6.63 8.02
CA SER A 117 4.24 5.55 8.10
C SER A 117 3.50 5.30 6.78
N CYS A 118 3.79 6.10 5.74
CA CYS A 118 3.06 6.09 4.48
C CYS A 118 3.25 4.81 3.64
N HIS A 119 4.22 3.96 3.93
CA HIS A 119 4.39 2.67 3.26
C HIS A 119 3.53 1.54 3.86
N ASN A 120 2.85 1.79 4.97
CA ASN A 120 2.02 0.78 5.64
C ASN A 120 0.54 0.98 5.33
N VAL A 121 -0.02 0.09 4.48
CA VAL A 121 -1.42 0.15 4.01
C VAL A 121 -2.43 0.10 5.17
N THR A 122 -2.14 -0.65 6.24
CA THR A 122 -3.02 -0.71 7.41
C THR A 122 -3.12 0.65 8.12
N ARG A 123 -2.01 1.40 8.16
CA ARG A 123 -2.01 2.76 8.73
C ARG A 123 -2.81 3.74 7.89
N PHE A 124 -2.88 3.56 6.57
CA PHE A 124 -3.76 4.36 5.70
C PHE A 124 -5.23 4.19 6.08
N ALA A 125 -5.70 2.95 6.15
CA ALA A 125 -7.08 2.66 6.54
C ALA A 125 -7.40 3.28 7.90
N ARG A 126 -6.52 3.10 8.90
CA ARG A 126 -6.67 3.70 10.21
C ARG A 126 -6.72 5.23 10.17
N GLY A 127 -5.85 5.88 9.39
CA GLY A 127 -5.84 7.32 9.22
C GLY A 127 -7.13 7.84 8.57
N LEU A 128 -7.61 7.18 7.52
CA LEU A 128 -8.87 7.51 6.86
C LEU A 128 -10.06 7.43 7.81
N ILE A 129 -10.14 6.37 8.61
CA ILE A 129 -11.19 6.17 9.62
C ILE A 129 -11.11 7.26 10.69
N SER A 130 -9.92 7.46 11.29
CA SER A 130 -9.71 8.41 12.39
C SER A 130 -10.02 9.87 12.01
N ARG A 131 -9.91 10.24 10.74
CA ARG A 131 -10.24 11.60 10.27
C ARG A 131 -11.74 11.83 10.04
N ARG A 132 -12.50 10.76 9.95
CA ARG A 132 -13.95 10.80 9.63
C ARG A 132 -14.84 10.48 10.81
N THR A 133 -14.26 10.23 11.96
CA THR A 133 -14.97 9.89 13.18
C THR A 133 -14.19 10.35 14.40
N ASP A 134 -14.92 10.64 15.47
CA ASP A 134 -14.35 10.85 16.81
C ASP A 134 -13.95 9.53 17.50
N TRP A 135 -14.12 8.40 16.79
CA TRP A 135 -13.76 7.09 17.29
C TRP A 135 -12.25 7.02 17.58
N LYS A 136 -11.95 6.72 18.82
CA LYS A 136 -10.57 6.43 19.25
C LYS A 136 -10.40 4.92 19.27
N PRO A 137 -9.38 4.38 18.58
CA PRO A 137 -9.11 2.96 18.68
C PRO A 137 -8.89 2.59 20.15
N PRO A 138 -9.44 1.47 20.62
CA PRO A 138 -9.18 1.00 21.96
C PRO A 138 -7.67 0.80 22.14
N THR A 139 -7.19 1.03 23.37
CA THR A 139 -5.82 0.69 23.72
C THR A 139 -5.62 -0.79 23.42
N LEU A 140 -4.63 -1.11 22.59
CA LEU A 140 -4.35 -2.50 22.24
C LEU A 140 -3.98 -3.24 23.52
N SER A 141 -4.89 -4.05 24.03
CA SER A 141 -4.52 -5.13 24.93
C SER A 141 -3.67 -6.14 24.13
N PRO A 142 -2.68 -6.79 24.72
CA PRO A 142 -1.99 -7.88 24.06
C PRO A 142 -3.02 -9.00 23.83
N HIS A 143 -3.64 -9.00 22.65
CA HIS A 143 -4.52 -10.07 22.23
C HIS A 143 -3.66 -11.18 21.66
N SER A 144 -3.91 -12.41 22.12
CA SER A 144 -3.52 -13.59 21.36
C SER A 144 -4.09 -13.42 19.94
N LYS A 145 -3.28 -13.58 18.91
CA LYS A 145 -3.77 -13.65 17.53
C LYS A 145 -4.81 -14.76 17.49
N ALA A 146 -6.07 -14.39 17.33
CA ALA A 146 -7.10 -15.38 17.08
C ALA A 146 -6.79 -16.00 15.71
N GLU A 147 -6.59 -17.30 15.68
CA GLU A 147 -6.53 -18.03 14.41
C GLU A 147 -7.95 -18.05 13.85
N TYR A 148 -8.10 -17.60 12.62
CA TYR A 148 -9.34 -17.71 11.87
C TYR A 148 -9.09 -18.52 10.61
N GLU A 149 -10.08 -19.29 10.20
CA GLU A 149 -10.03 -20.06 8.97
C GLU A 149 -10.02 -19.10 7.77
N GLY A 150 -9.06 -19.29 6.88
CA GLY A 150 -8.93 -18.48 5.66
C GLY A 150 -10.00 -18.82 4.63
N ALA A 151 -9.97 -18.13 3.49
CA ALA A 151 -10.88 -18.41 2.38
C ALA A 151 -10.69 -19.82 1.85
N TYR A 152 -11.80 -20.52 1.58
CA TYR A 152 -11.76 -21.82 0.93
C TYR A 152 -11.22 -21.69 -0.51
N ILE A 153 -10.13 -22.39 -0.79
CA ILE A 153 -9.53 -22.49 -2.12
C ILE A 153 -9.69 -23.95 -2.58
N PRO A 154 -10.57 -24.23 -3.55
CA PRO A 154 -10.73 -25.59 -4.05
C PRO A 154 -9.43 -26.06 -4.68
N PRO A 155 -9.05 -27.34 -4.49
CA PRO A 155 -7.86 -27.89 -5.13
C PRO A 155 -8.05 -27.86 -6.67
N PRO A 156 -7.00 -27.46 -7.43
CA PRO A 156 -7.10 -27.45 -8.88
C PRO A 156 -7.24 -28.86 -9.42
N THR A 157 -8.13 -29.06 -10.39
CA THR A 157 -8.22 -30.32 -11.14
C THR A 157 -7.30 -30.20 -12.34
N PRO A 158 -6.17 -30.94 -12.41
CA PRO A 158 -5.27 -30.87 -13.54
C PRO A 158 -5.95 -31.35 -14.85
N GLY A 159 -5.71 -30.65 -15.95
CA GLY A 159 -6.29 -31.02 -17.24
C GLY A 159 -6.23 -29.88 -18.25
N ARG A 160 -6.60 -30.19 -19.49
CA ARG A 160 -6.83 -29.20 -20.54
C ARG A 160 -8.33 -28.99 -20.69
N TYR A 161 -8.74 -27.73 -20.57
CA TYR A 161 -10.15 -27.32 -20.63
C TYR A 161 -10.36 -26.42 -21.85
N GLU A 162 -11.48 -26.61 -22.56
CA GLU A 162 -11.90 -25.76 -23.69
C GLU A 162 -13.14 -24.96 -23.28
N GLY A 163 -13.32 -23.78 -23.86
CA GLY A 163 -14.47 -22.92 -23.57
C GLY A 163 -14.50 -22.35 -22.14
N VAL A 164 -13.33 -22.07 -21.52
CA VAL A 164 -13.23 -21.56 -20.16
C VAL A 164 -13.57 -20.08 -20.14
N ALA A 165 -14.53 -19.70 -19.27
CA ALA A 165 -14.83 -18.31 -18.93
C ALA A 165 -14.24 -17.99 -17.56
N CYS A 166 -13.47 -16.89 -17.48
CA CYS A 166 -12.93 -16.37 -16.23
C CYS A 166 -13.78 -15.18 -15.78
N VAL A 167 -14.39 -15.27 -14.60
CA VAL A 167 -15.21 -14.21 -14.02
C VAL A 167 -14.57 -13.77 -12.71
N ASP A 168 -14.41 -12.47 -12.53
CA ASP A 168 -13.86 -11.86 -11.32
C ASP A 168 -14.80 -10.78 -10.79
N TYR A 169 -14.90 -10.65 -9.46
CA TYR A 169 -15.65 -9.60 -8.80
C TYR A 169 -14.83 -8.32 -8.69
N LYS A 170 -15.27 -7.25 -9.33
CA LYS A 170 -14.63 -5.94 -9.18
C LYS A 170 -14.74 -5.47 -7.72
N GLY A 171 -13.64 -5.61 -6.98
CA GLY A 171 -13.56 -5.16 -5.60
C GLY A 171 -14.46 -5.96 -4.65
N LEU A 172 -14.30 -7.29 -4.60
CA LEU A 172 -15.14 -8.19 -3.80
C LEU A 172 -15.36 -7.71 -2.36
N TYR A 173 -14.29 -7.48 -1.59
CA TYR A 173 -14.41 -7.02 -0.19
C TYR A 173 -15.13 -5.68 -0.05
N PRO A 174 -14.74 -4.61 -0.78
CA PRO A 174 -15.50 -3.37 -0.76
C PRO A 174 -16.97 -3.54 -1.11
N SER A 175 -17.29 -4.37 -2.11
CA SER A 175 -18.68 -4.62 -2.51
C SER A 175 -19.48 -5.32 -1.41
N LEU A 176 -18.88 -6.26 -0.69
CA LEU A 176 -19.50 -6.90 0.48
C LEU A 176 -19.75 -5.89 1.61
N ILE A 177 -18.79 -5.02 1.90
CA ILE A 177 -18.93 -3.95 2.88
C ILE A 177 -20.13 -3.06 2.54
N LEU A 178 -20.26 -2.68 1.28
CA LEU A 178 -21.38 -1.84 0.83
C LEU A 178 -22.73 -2.57 0.87
N SER A 179 -22.79 -3.78 0.32
CA SER A 179 -24.07 -4.51 0.16
C SER A 179 -24.64 -5.04 1.46
N HIS A 180 -23.82 -5.22 2.48
CA HIS A 180 -24.24 -5.72 3.79
C HIS A 180 -24.09 -4.68 4.91
N ASN A 181 -23.75 -3.45 4.58
CA ASN A 181 -23.55 -2.36 5.52
C ASN A 181 -22.57 -2.73 6.66
N LEU A 182 -21.45 -3.40 6.30
CA LEU A 182 -20.49 -3.94 7.28
C LEU A 182 -19.67 -2.83 7.93
N SER A 183 -19.91 -2.60 9.22
CA SER A 183 -19.12 -1.68 10.05
C SER A 183 -19.37 -2.02 11.52
N TRP A 184 -18.43 -1.71 12.40
CA TRP A 184 -18.55 -2.09 13.82
C TRP A 184 -19.81 -1.51 14.50
N GLU A 185 -20.29 -0.34 14.06
CA GLU A 185 -21.49 0.28 14.62
C GLU A 185 -22.80 -0.28 14.06
N SER A 186 -22.75 -0.96 12.93
CA SER A 186 -23.92 -1.62 12.33
C SER A 186 -24.07 -3.09 12.73
N GLN A 187 -23.01 -3.67 13.34
CA GLN A 187 -23.10 -5.02 13.88
C GLN A 187 -23.98 -5.03 15.13
N VAL A 188 -24.89 -5.99 15.19
CA VAL A 188 -25.80 -6.18 16.34
C VAL A 188 -25.81 -7.63 16.81
N ASP A 189 -26.27 -7.82 18.05
CA ASP A 189 -26.41 -9.16 18.59
C ASP A 189 -27.48 -9.97 17.83
N ARG A 190 -27.31 -11.28 17.83
CA ARG A 190 -28.20 -12.21 17.11
C ARG A 190 -29.65 -12.18 17.58
N GLU A 191 -29.91 -11.66 18.76
CA GLU A 191 -31.28 -11.48 19.26
C GLU A 191 -32.10 -10.54 18.39
N TYR A 192 -31.46 -9.55 17.71
CA TYR A 192 -32.09 -8.57 16.81
C TYR A 192 -32.30 -9.09 15.38
N ARG A 193 -32.00 -10.36 15.08
CA ARG A 193 -32.07 -10.91 13.71
C ARG A 193 -33.45 -10.87 13.07
N PHE A 194 -34.50 -10.69 13.86
CA PHE A 194 -35.87 -10.62 13.40
C PHE A 194 -36.37 -9.17 13.18
N ASP A 195 -35.53 -8.17 13.45
CA ASP A 195 -35.86 -6.78 13.15
C ASP A 195 -35.90 -6.58 11.64
N ASP A 196 -36.79 -5.77 11.12
CA ASP A 196 -37.01 -5.54 9.68
C ASP A 196 -35.79 -4.93 9.00
N ASP A 197 -34.97 -4.18 9.76
CA ASP A 197 -33.75 -3.50 9.27
C ASP A 197 -32.48 -4.32 9.51
N VAL A 198 -32.58 -5.56 9.99
CA VAL A 198 -31.41 -6.42 10.28
C VAL A 198 -31.31 -7.56 9.27
N ARG A 199 -30.10 -7.76 8.78
CA ARG A 199 -29.73 -8.90 7.92
C ARG A 199 -28.80 -9.86 8.66
N GLU A 200 -29.21 -11.12 8.78
CA GLU A 200 -28.35 -12.21 9.23
C GLU A 200 -27.53 -12.74 8.02
N LEU A 201 -26.22 -12.85 8.17
CA LEU A 201 -25.33 -13.45 7.19
C LEU A 201 -25.18 -14.95 7.42
N PRO A 202 -24.65 -15.72 6.45
CA PRO A 202 -24.49 -17.18 6.56
C PRO A 202 -23.62 -17.64 7.73
N ASP A 203 -22.74 -16.81 8.23
CA ASP A 203 -21.90 -17.04 9.41
C ASP A 203 -22.63 -16.77 10.74
N GLY A 204 -23.90 -16.36 10.68
CA GLY A 204 -24.73 -16.04 11.83
C GLY A 204 -24.52 -14.65 12.42
N THR A 205 -23.69 -13.80 11.80
CA THR A 205 -23.56 -12.39 12.21
C THR A 205 -24.73 -11.56 11.70
N CYS A 206 -25.12 -10.54 12.46
CA CYS A 206 -26.27 -9.70 12.17
C CYS A 206 -25.85 -8.23 12.00
N TRP A 207 -26.41 -7.57 10.98
CA TRP A 207 -26.01 -6.24 10.57
C TRP A 207 -27.22 -5.38 10.22
N ARG A 208 -27.30 -4.17 10.80
CA ARG A 208 -28.36 -3.19 10.43
C ARG A 208 -28.13 -2.67 9.01
N GLN A 209 -29.22 -2.61 8.24
CA GLN A 209 -29.21 -2.24 6.83
C GLN A 209 -29.76 -0.82 6.57
N GLY A 210 -30.17 -0.08 7.59
CA GLY A 210 -30.73 1.25 7.46
C GLY A 210 -29.77 2.29 6.88
N GLU A 211 -29.42 3.30 7.65
CA GLU A 211 -28.45 4.32 7.22
C GLU A 211 -27.06 3.72 6.97
N PRO A 212 -26.35 4.18 5.90
CA PRO A 212 -25.01 3.72 5.61
C PRO A 212 -24.05 3.95 6.80
N ALA A 213 -23.46 2.91 7.30
CA ALA A 213 -22.50 2.93 8.38
C ALA A 213 -21.17 3.56 7.95
N LEU A 214 -20.23 3.78 8.87
CA LEU A 214 -18.99 4.53 8.60
C LEU A 214 -18.12 3.89 7.52
N LEU A 215 -17.87 2.58 7.58
CA LEU A 215 -17.04 1.92 6.57
C LEU A 215 -17.68 1.95 5.18
N PRO A 216 -18.96 1.62 4.97
CA PRO A 216 -19.66 1.85 3.70
C PRO A 216 -19.54 3.27 3.17
N ARG A 217 -19.71 4.30 4.00
CA ARG A 217 -19.54 5.70 3.57
C ARG A 217 -18.12 6.00 3.08
N ILE A 218 -17.10 5.54 3.82
CA ILE A 218 -15.70 5.71 3.42
C ILE A 218 -15.42 4.98 2.10
N VAL A 219 -15.90 3.75 1.95
CA VAL A 219 -15.70 2.96 0.73
C VAL A 219 -16.37 3.61 -0.48
N THR A 220 -17.59 4.13 -0.32
CA THR A 220 -18.30 4.88 -1.37
C THR A 220 -17.47 6.10 -1.80
N GLU A 221 -17.07 6.94 -0.85
CA GLU A 221 -16.23 8.11 -1.13
C GLU A 221 -14.94 7.74 -1.89
N MET A 222 -14.28 6.66 -1.48
CA MET A 222 -13.05 6.21 -2.15
C MET A 222 -13.32 5.71 -3.58
N PHE A 223 -14.44 5.06 -3.82
CA PHE A 223 -14.82 4.64 -5.17
C PHE A 223 -15.13 5.83 -6.07
N GLU A 224 -15.88 6.82 -5.57
CA GLU A 224 -16.19 8.04 -6.30
C GLU A 224 -14.92 8.82 -6.67
N LEU A 225 -14.02 9.04 -5.70
CA LEU A 225 -12.74 9.68 -5.94
C LEU A 225 -11.89 8.90 -6.97
N ARG A 226 -11.82 7.59 -6.84
CA ARG A 226 -11.09 6.74 -7.79
C ARG A 226 -11.63 6.85 -9.20
N ASP A 227 -12.94 6.83 -9.36
CA ASP A 227 -13.56 6.91 -10.68
C ASP A 227 -13.41 8.31 -11.28
N GLU A 228 -13.48 9.36 -10.48
CA GLU A 228 -13.19 10.73 -10.90
C GLU A 228 -11.73 10.89 -11.37
N TYR A 229 -10.75 10.45 -10.56
CA TYR A 229 -9.34 10.52 -10.95
C TYR A 229 -9.03 9.68 -12.20
N LYS A 230 -9.66 8.54 -12.36
CA LYS A 230 -9.55 7.74 -13.59
C LYS A 230 -10.11 8.46 -14.81
N ARG A 231 -11.21 9.18 -14.65
CA ARG A 231 -11.79 10.01 -15.71
C ARG A 231 -10.82 11.12 -16.10
N ARG A 232 -10.34 11.91 -15.12
CA ARG A 232 -9.35 12.98 -15.36
C ARG A 232 -8.08 12.46 -16.04
N MET A 233 -7.58 11.30 -15.63
CA MET A 233 -6.41 10.69 -16.25
C MET A 233 -6.64 10.27 -17.71
N ARG A 234 -7.85 9.89 -18.08
CA ARG A 234 -8.18 9.60 -19.49
C ARG A 234 -8.28 10.87 -20.31
N GLU A 235 -8.92 11.89 -19.77
CA GLU A 235 -9.06 13.21 -20.41
C GLU A 235 -7.69 13.85 -20.69
N SER A 236 -6.76 13.82 -19.72
CA SER A 236 -5.41 14.37 -19.90
C SER A 236 -4.57 13.62 -20.93
N LYS A 237 -4.83 12.33 -21.19
CA LYS A 237 -4.14 11.58 -22.25
C LYS A 237 -4.63 11.94 -23.66
N THR A 238 -5.90 12.28 -23.78
CA THR A 238 -6.49 12.72 -25.07
C THR A 238 -6.08 14.14 -25.45
N ASP A 239 -5.73 14.99 -24.48
CA ASP A 239 -5.26 16.36 -24.76
C ASP A 239 -3.77 16.44 -25.17
N THR A 240 -3.06 15.32 -25.13
CA THR A 240 -1.61 15.24 -25.44
C THR A 240 -1.34 14.57 -26.79
N GLU A 241 -2.36 14.00 -27.47
CA GLU A 241 -2.33 13.49 -28.84
C GLU A 241 -2.84 14.55 -29.83
#